data_6a44700ce9f7be26f8a7c9bfcdf076bd
#
_entry.id   6a44700ce9f7be26f8a7c9bfcdf076bd
#
_cell.length_a   1.000
_cell.length_b   1.000
_cell.length_c   1.000
_cell.angle_alpha   90.00
_cell.angle_beta   90.00
_cell.angle_gamma   90.00
#
_symmetry.space_group_name_H-M   'P 1'
#
loop_
_entity.id
_entity.type
_entity.pdbx_description
1 polymer ?
#
loop_
_entity_poly.entity_id
_entity_poly.type
_entity_poly.pdbx_seq_one_letter_code
_entity_poly.pdbx_strand_id
1 'polypeptide(L)'
;MREALKIIALTVGLSCAYGIAHDQITARVCIEYFTIGHFSPANIPWTPTVLGLYWGIVATWWVGLILGIPLALCACVGSWPKRSAQELLRPLLLLLAITFACAMTGLVISRLTNFTAPPHLLPMVLNDDQAARFSADLVTHNISYGVG
;
A
#
# COMPACT_ATOMS: atom_id res chain seq x y z
N MET A 1 13.48 19.80 16.12
CA MET A 1 12.02 19.60 16.13
C MET A 1 11.37 19.84 14.77
N ARG A 2 11.59 20.97 14.10
CA ARG A 2 10.97 21.22 12.76
C ARG A 2 11.34 20.18 11.69
N GLU A 3 12.59 19.71 11.64
CA GLU A 3 13.03 18.75 10.64
C GLU A 3 12.42 17.36 10.87
N ALA A 4 12.32 16.90 12.11
CA ALA A 4 11.64 15.66 12.45
C ALA A 4 10.18 15.63 11.98
N LEU A 5 9.44 16.74 12.18
CA LEU A 5 8.05 16.86 11.70
C LEU A 5 7.97 16.83 10.17
N LYS A 6 8.93 17.43 9.46
CA LYS A 6 8.99 17.34 7.99
C LYS A 6 9.23 15.91 7.50
N ILE A 7 10.11 15.14 8.18
CA ILE A 7 10.38 13.75 7.85
C ILE A 7 9.12 12.91 8.05
N ILE A 8 8.42 13.06 9.17
CA ILE A 8 7.16 12.36 9.43
C ILE A 8 6.10 12.73 8.40
N ALA A 9 5.92 14.03 8.11
CA ALA A 9 4.96 14.47 7.11
C ALA A 9 5.30 13.95 5.70
N LEU A 10 6.59 13.90 5.36
CA LEU A 10 7.08 13.34 4.10
C LEU A 10 6.74 11.85 3.98
N THR A 11 7.03 11.05 5.02
CA THR A 11 6.75 9.60 5.00
C THR A 11 5.26 9.32 4.92
N VAL A 12 4.43 10.02 5.69
CA VAL A 12 2.97 9.90 5.62
C VAL A 12 2.44 10.27 4.23
N GLY A 13 2.89 11.41 3.69
CA GLY A 13 2.48 11.86 2.35
C GLY A 13 2.88 10.88 1.24
N LEU A 14 4.11 10.35 1.29
CA LEU A 14 4.60 9.36 0.33
C LEU A 14 3.88 8.03 0.46
N SER A 15 3.60 7.56 1.68
CA SER A 15 2.82 6.32 1.90
C SER A 15 1.41 6.46 1.35
N CYS A 16 0.72 7.58 1.59
CA CYS A 16 -0.61 7.82 1.03
C CYS A 16 -0.57 7.90 -0.51
N ALA A 17 0.41 8.61 -1.08
CA ALA A 17 0.56 8.70 -2.53
C ALA A 17 0.81 7.33 -3.17
N TYR A 18 1.67 6.51 -2.55
CA TYR A 18 1.90 5.12 -2.94
C TYR A 18 0.62 4.29 -2.86
N GLY A 19 -0.09 4.33 -1.72
CA GLY A 19 -1.33 3.59 -1.53
C GLY A 19 -2.38 3.95 -2.58
N ILE A 20 -2.57 5.24 -2.86
CA ILE A 20 -3.48 5.69 -3.91
C ILE A 20 -3.07 5.12 -5.27
N ALA A 21 -1.80 5.25 -5.67
CA ALA A 21 -1.32 4.74 -6.96
C ALA A 21 -1.49 3.23 -7.09
N HIS A 22 -1.17 2.48 -6.03
CA HIS A 22 -1.33 1.04 -5.93
C HIS A 22 -2.81 0.64 -6.03
N ASP A 23 -3.67 1.24 -5.23
CA ASP A 23 -5.08 0.86 -5.13
C ASP A 23 -5.90 1.35 -6.33
N GLN A 24 -5.44 2.37 -7.07
CA GLN A 24 -6.02 2.70 -8.37
C GLN A 24 -5.89 1.54 -9.37
N ILE A 25 -4.87 0.73 -9.27
CA ILE A 25 -4.68 -0.44 -10.14
C ILE A 25 -5.46 -1.63 -9.58
N THR A 26 -5.26 -2.00 -8.33
CA THR A 26 -5.82 -3.20 -7.73
C THR A 26 -7.36 -3.13 -7.63
N ALA A 27 -7.94 -1.97 -7.34
CA ALA A 27 -9.41 -1.81 -7.36
C ALA A 27 -10.05 -2.00 -8.76
N ARG A 28 -9.25 -1.90 -9.84
CA ARG A 28 -9.70 -2.23 -11.19
C ARG A 28 -9.48 -3.69 -11.57
N VAL A 29 -8.59 -4.37 -10.89
CA VAL A 29 -8.36 -5.81 -11.03
C VAL A 29 -9.43 -6.60 -10.30
N CYS A 30 -9.72 -6.25 -9.04
CA CYS A 30 -10.72 -6.92 -8.22
C CYS A 30 -11.39 -5.94 -7.26
N ILE A 31 -12.56 -5.44 -7.64
CA ILE A 31 -13.36 -4.54 -6.79
C ILE A 31 -13.84 -5.26 -5.52
N GLU A 32 -14.05 -6.57 -5.59
CA GLU A 32 -14.51 -7.42 -4.49
C GLU A 32 -13.49 -7.44 -3.35
N TYR A 33 -12.20 -7.27 -3.62
CA TYR A 33 -11.17 -7.14 -2.58
C TYR A 33 -11.49 -5.98 -1.65
N PHE A 34 -11.95 -4.86 -2.20
CA PHE A 34 -12.25 -3.63 -1.46
C PHE A 34 -13.66 -3.56 -0.89
N THR A 35 -14.61 -4.31 -1.44
CA THR A 35 -16.04 -4.23 -1.07
C THR A 35 -16.50 -5.40 -0.22
N ILE A 36 -15.88 -6.56 -0.36
CA ILE A 36 -16.20 -7.78 0.39
C ILE A 36 -15.06 -8.09 1.38
N GLY A 37 -13.81 -7.96 0.96
CA GLY A 37 -12.64 -8.22 1.79
C GLY A 37 -12.41 -7.16 2.89
N HIS A 38 -12.94 -5.95 2.70
CA HIS A 38 -12.80 -4.85 3.65
C HIS A 38 -14.16 -4.23 3.98
N PHE A 39 -14.27 -3.67 5.19
CA PHE A 39 -15.46 -2.93 5.58
C PHE A 39 -15.50 -1.59 4.85
N SER A 40 -16.35 -1.48 3.83
CA SER A 40 -16.57 -0.22 3.11
C SER A 40 -17.72 0.58 3.71
N PRO A 41 -17.51 1.88 4.02
CA PRO A 41 -18.57 2.73 4.53
C PRO A 41 -19.73 2.82 3.54
N ALA A 42 -20.98 2.66 4.03
CA ALA A 42 -22.21 2.61 3.22
C ALA A 42 -22.46 3.87 2.36
N ASN A 43 -21.82 5.00 2.70
CA ASN A 43 -22.05 6.29 2.05
C ASN A 43 -21.02 6.64 0.96
N ILE A 44 -20.08 5.73 0.65
CA ILE A 44 -19.08 5.95 -0.40
C ILE A 44 -19.51 5.27 -1.68
N PRO A 45 -19.51 5.96 -2.84
CA PRO A 45 -19.76 5.31 -4.13
C PRO A 45 -18.71 4.22 -4.39
N TRP A 46 -19.15 2.99 -4.62
CA TRP A 46 -18.27 1.84 -4.83
C TRP A 46 -17.74 1.80 -6.27
N THR A 47 -17.09 2.88 -6.67
CA THR A 47 -16.34 2.90 -7.93
C THR A 47 -14.86 2.61 -7.67
N PRO A 48 -14.15 1.94 -8.60
CA PRO A 48 -12.72 1.65 -8.40
C PRO A 48 -11.87 2.89 -8.08
N THR A 49 -12.20 4.04 -8.69
CA THR A 49 -11.49 5.29 -8.44
C THR A 49 -11.68 5.80 -7.01
N VAL A 50 -12.93 5.80 -6.52
CA VAL A 50 -13.22 6.28 -5.16
C VAL A 50 -12.67 5.32 -4.12
N LEU A 51 -12.79 4.01 -4.35
CA LEU A 51 -12.22 2.98 -3.46
C LEU A 51 -10.69 3.08 -3.39
N GLY A 52 -10.01 3.23 -4.53
CA GLY A 52 -8.56 3.39 -4.57
C GLY A 52 -8.07 4.68 -3.89
N LEU A 53 -8.82 5.78 -3.96
CA LEU A 53 -8.52 7.00 -3.21
C LEU A 53 -8.74 6.82 -1.70
N TYR A 54 -9.88 6.26 -1.32
CA TYR A 54 -10.24 6.07 0.08
C TYR A 54 -9.29 5.10 0.79
N TRP A 55 -9.16 3.88 0.26
CA TRP A 55 -8.33 2.86 0.87
C TRP A 55 -6.84 3.17 0.74
N GLY A 56 -6.41 3.76 -0.36
CA GLY A 56 -5.03 4.20 -0.54
C GLY A 56 -4.56 5.19 0.54
N ILE A 57 -5.48 5.99 1.11
CA ILE A 57 -5.17 6.86 2.26
C ILE A 57 -5.36 6.09 3.57
N VAL A 58 -6.54 5.48 3.78
CA VAL A 58 -6.91 4.87 5.07
C VAL A 58 -6.00 3.71 5.45
N ALA A 59 -5.56 2.91 4.47
CA ALA A 59 -4.69 1.76 4.72
C ALA A 59 -3.20 2.13 4.88
N THR A 60 -2.76 3.34 4.48
CA THR A 60 -1.33 3.63 4.39
C THR A 60 -0.83 4.80 5.24
N TRP A 61 -1.68 5.75 5.65
CA TRP A 61 -1.23 6.89 6.47
C TRP A 61 -0.53 6.47 7.77
N TRP A 62 -1.04 5.45 8.43
CA TRP A 62 -0.49 4.94 9.69
C TRP A 62 0.84 4.20 9.48
N VAL A 63 1.03 3.54 8.31
CA VAL A 63 2.32 2.95 7.91
C VAL A 63 3.38 4.04 7.81
N GLY A 64 3.02 5.15 7.14
CA GLY A 64 3.90 6.32 7.05
C GLY A 64 4.28 6.90 8.42
N LEU A 65 3.38 6.85 9.42
CA LEU A 65 3.72 7.23 10.80
C LEU A 65 4.66 6.24 11.49
N ILE A 66 4.36 4.94 11.40
CA ILE A 66 5.17 3.87 12.02
C ILE A 66 6.60 3.90 11.50
N LEU A 67 6.79 4.12 10.20
CA LEU A 67 8.12 4.21 9.60
C LEU A 67 8.75 5.60 9.79
N GLY A 68 7.97 6.66 9.73
CA GLY A 68 8.43 8.03 9.79
C GLY A 68 8.94 8.46 11.17
N ILE A 69 8.32 7.98 12.25
CA ILE A 69 8.76 8.32 13.60
C ILE A 69 10.16 7.77 13.91
N PRO A 70 10.45 6.47 13.74
CA PRO A 70 11.81 5.95 13.92
C PRO A 70 12.83 6.61 12.98
N LEU A 71 12.46 6.81 11.72
CA LEU A 71 13.32 7.48 10.75
C LEU A 71 13.68 8.91 11.17
N ALA A 72 12.69 9.67 11.66
CA ALA A 72 12.92 11.02 12.17
C ALA A 72 13.80 11.03 13.43
N LEU A 73 13.63 10.06 14.32
CA LEU A 73 14.48 9.88 15.48
C LEU A 73 15.93 9.60 15.05
N CYS A 74 16.16 8.63 14.19
CA CYS A 74 17.50 8.30 13.67
C CYS A 74 18.12 9.48 12.92
N ALA A 75 17.36 10.22 12.13
CA ALA A 75 17.84 11.34 11.34
C ALA A 75 18.15 12.59 12.16
N CYS A 76 17.46 12.82 13.29
CA CYS A 76 17.51 14.09 14.02
C CYS A 76 18.09 13.99 15.43
N VAL A 77 18.16 12.79 16.02
CA VAL A 77 18.57 12.58 17.43
C VAL A 77 19.90 11.80 17.49
N GLY A 78 20.64 11.95 18.58
CA GLY A 78 21.90 11.23 18.81
C GLY A 78 23.12 11.88 18.17
N SER A 79 24.23 11.13 18.10
CA SER A 79 25.55 11.56 17.61
C SER A 79 25.78 11.29 16.11
N TRP A 80 24.87 10.60 15.43
CA TRP A 80 24.93 10.32 14.00
C TRP A 80 24.83 11.59 13.15
N PRO A 81 25.38 11.61 11.92
CA PRO A 81 25.20 12.73 11.01
C PRO A 81 23.70 13.02 10.78
N LYS A 82 23.29 14.25 11.02
CA LYS A 82 21.90 14.68 10.85
C LYS A 82 21.51 14.64 9.39
N ARG A 83 20.26 14.22 9.13
CA ARG A 83 19.67 14.16 7.80
C ARG A 83 18.42 15.02 7.73
N SER A 84 18.25 15.70 6.62
CA SER A 84 17.05 16.48 6.31
C SER A 84 16.01 15.64 5.58
N ALA A 85 14.75 16.09 5.60
CA ALA A 85 13.68 15.47 4.80
C ALA A 85 14.02 15.46 3.30
N GLN A 86 14.70 16.49 2.80
CA GLN A 86 15.10 16.60 1.40
C GLN A 86 16.14 15.53 1.02
N GLU A 87 17.09 15.23 1.90
CA GLU A 87 18.07 14.17 1.66
C GLU A 87 17.43 12.77 1.69
N LEU A 88 16.37 12.59 2.48
CA LEU A 88 15.64 11.33 2.59
C LEU A 88 14.63 11.10 1.46
N LEU A 89 14.24 12.14 0.73
CA LEU A 89 13.24 12.02 -0.35
C LEU A 89 13.66 11.01 -1.42
N ARG A 90 14.89 11.10 -1.93
CA ARG A 90 15.37 10.22 -3.00
C ARG A 90 15.42 8.73 -2.60
N PRO A 91 16.01 8.33 -1.44
CA PRO A 91 15.99 6.93 -1.02
C PRO A 91 14.58 6.43 -0.72
N LEU A 92 13.69 7.25 -0.17
CA LEU A 92 12.28 6.87 0.05
C LEU A 92 11.54 6.64 -1.28
N LEU A 93 11.70 7.53 -2.26
CA LEU A 93 11.11 7.33 -3.59
C LEU A 93 11.65 6.07 -4.27
N LEU A 94 12.94 5.78 -4.13
CA LEU A 94 13.54 4.55 -4.67
C LEU A 94 12.94 3.30 -3.99
N LEU A 95 12.82 3.31 -2.66
CA LEU A 95 12.18 2.23 -1.92
C LEU A 95 10.75 2.00 -2.43
N LEU A 96 9.94 3.04 -2.53
CA LEU A 96 8.56 2.94 -3.01
C LEU A 96 8.47 2.46 -4.46
N ALA A 97 9.40 2.88 -5.33
CA ALA A 97 9.46 2.41 -6.71
C ALA A 97 9.80 0.90 -6.79
N ILE A 98 10.72 0.43 -5.97
CA ILE A 98 11.05 -1.01 -5.87
C ILE A 98 9.86 -1.79 -5.33
N THR A 99 9.25 -1.33 -4.24
CA THR A 99 8.06 -1.95 -3.64
C THR A 99 6.93 -2.04 -4.66
N PHE A 100 6.67 -0.96 -5.40
CA PHE A 100 5.65 -0.94 -6.45
C PHE A 100 5.97 -1.93 -7.58
N ALA A 101 7.21 -1.97 -8.05
CA ALA A 101 7.63 -2.91 -9.09
C ALA A 101 7.46 -4.37 -8.63
N CYS A 102 7.86 -4.70 -7.40
CA CYS A 102 7.68 -6.03 -6.82
C CYS A 102 6.19 -6.40 -6.70
N ALA A 103 5.35 -5.49 -6.21
CA ALA A 103 3.92 -5.70 -6.08
C ALA A 103 3.24 -5.94 -7.43
N MET A 104 3.53 -5.10 -8.43
CA MET A 104 2.99 -5.26 -9.79
C MET A 104 3.49 -6.54 -10.47
N THR A 105 4.74 -6.93 -10.23
CA THR A 105 5.26 -8.22 -10.71
C THR A 105 4.49 -9.38 -10.08
N GLY A 106 4.24 -9.34 -8.78
CA GLY A 106 3.41 -10.34 -8.09
C GLY A 106 1.99 -10.41 -8.65
N LEU A 107 1.37 -9.26 -8.93
CA LEU A 107 0.06 -9.18 -9.58
C LEU A 107 0.06 -9.89 -10.94
N VAL A 108 1.01 -9.55 -11.79
CA VAL A 108 1.13 -10.12 -13.15
C VAL A 108 1.36 -11.63 -13.08
N ILE A 109 2.28 -12.09 -12.25
CA ILE A 109 2.56 -13.52 -12.07
C ILE A 109 1.31 -14.26 -11.59
N SER A 110 0.64 -13.74 -10.55
CA SER A 110 -0.59 -14.36 -10.01
C SER A 110 -1.69 -14.45 -11.07
N ARG A 111 -1.84 -13.42 -11.91
CA ARG A 111 -2.81 -13.43 -13.02
C ARG A 111 -2.44 -14.42 -14.13
N LEU A 112 -1.16 -14.49 -14.52
CA LEU A 112 -0.69 -15.41 -15.57
C LEU A 112 -0.74 -16.88 -15.16
N THR A 113 -0.52 -17.17 -13.86
CA THR A 113 -0.55 -18.54 -13.33
C THR A 113 -1.94 -18.97 -12.86
N ASN A 114 -2.94 -18.10 -12.92
CA ASN A 114 -4.27 -18.32 -12.32
C ASN A 114 -4.17 -18.77 -10.84
N PHE A 115 -3.23 -18.18 -10.11
CA PHE A 115 -3.04 -18.52 -8.70
C PHE A 115 -4.32 -18.22 -7.90
N THR A 116 -4.74 -19.21 -7.12
CA THR A 116 -5.87 -19.05 -6.18
C THR A 116 -5.37 -19.34 -4.76
N ALA A 117 -5.61 -18.41 -3.86
CA ALA A 117 -5.25 -18.55 -2.46
C ALA A 117 -6.04 -19.69 -1.80
N PRO A 118 -5.53 -20.27 -0.69
CA PRO A 118 -6.26 -21.29 0.05
C PRO A 118 -7.67 -20.83 0.46
N PRO A 119 -8.68 -21.71 0.45
CA PRO A 119 -10.09 -21.33 0.67
C PRO A 119 -10.36 -20.57 1.97
N HIS A 120 -9.59 -20.83 3.02
CA HIS A 120 -9.74 -20.13 4.31
C HIS A 120 -9.32 -18.64 4.28
N LEU A 121 -8.64 -18.19 3.22
CA LEU A 121 -8.26 -16.80 2.98
C LEU A 121 -9.21 -16.08 2.03
N LEU A 122 -10.21 -16.78 1.50
CA LEU A 122 -11.13 -16.25 0.49
C LEU A 122 -12.54 -16.10 1.07
N PRO A 123 -13.26 -15.01 0.73
CA PRO A 123 -14.68 -14.90 1.00
C PRO A 123 -15.46 -16.02 0.29
N MET A 124 -16.36 -16.72 1.00
CA MET A 124 -17.13 -17.87 0.47
C MET A 124 -18.13 -17.50 -0.63
N VAL A 125 -18.37 -16.21 -0.85
CA VAL A 125 -19.34 -15.71 -1.84
C VAL A 125 -18.72 -15.50 -3.23
N LEU A 126 -17.41 -15.71 -3.40
CA LEU A 126 -16.72 -15.49 -4.67
C LEU A 126 -16.88 -16.70 -5.60
N ASN A 127 -17.11 -16.45 -6.89
CA ASN A 127 -16.93 -17.48 -7.92
C ASN A 127 -15.44 -17.67 -8.27
N ASP A 128 -15.11 -18.68 -9.07
CA ASP A 128 -13.74 -19.04 -9.36
C ASP A 128 -12.90 -17.92 -10.00
N ASP A 129 -13.50 -17.14 -10.94
CA ASP A 129 -12.81 -16.00 -11.55
C ASP A 129 -12.60 -14.85 -10.55
N GLN A 130 -13.59 -14.56 -9.73
CA GLN A 130 -13.46 -13.59 -8.64
C GLN A 130 -12.43 -14.04 -7.61
N ALA A 131 -12.40 -15.32 -7.25
CA ALA A 131 -11.41 -15.88 -6.33
C ALA A 131 -9.98 -15.76 -6.86
N ALA A 132 -9.76 -15.99 -8.14
CA ALA A 132 -8.45 -15.81 -8.78
C ALA A 132 -8.02 -14.34 -8.79
N ARG A 133 -8.92 -13.38 -9.10
CA ARG A 133 -8.64 -11.95 -9.05
C ARG A 133 -8.39 -11.45 -7.63
N PHE A 134 -9.20 -11.88 -6.67
CA PHE A 134 -9.03 -11.57 -5.25
C PHE A 134 -7.69 -12.08 -4.73
N SER A 135 -7.29 -13.29 -5.12
CA SER A 135 -6.00 -13.87 -4.74
C SER A 135 -4.82 -13.06 -5.30
N ALA A 136 -4.93 -12.58 -6.54
CA ALA A 136 -3.92 -11.74 -7.14
C ALA A 136 -3.76 -10.41 -6.38
N ASP A 137 -4.86 -9.77 -6.00
CA ASP A 137 -4.84 -8.55 -5.17
C ASP A 137 -4.29 -8.83 -3.77
N LEU A 138 -4.68 -9.94 -3.14
CA LEU A 138 -4.15 -10.36 -1.83
C LEU A 138 -2.62 -10.52 -1.87
N VAL A 139 -2.08 -11.18 -2.90
CA VAL A 139 -0.62 -11.33 -3.10
C VAL A 139 0.04 -9.97 -3.28
N THR A 140 -0.55 -9.10 -4.09
CA THR A 140 -0.02 -7.77 -4.41
C THR A 140 0.09 -6.90 -3.16
N HIS A 141 -0.95 -6.88 -2.32
CA HIS A 141 -0.96 -6.15 -1.06
C HIS A 141 0.06 -6.71 -0.05
N ASN A 142 0.13 -8.05 0.08
CA ASN A 142 1.12 -8.67 0.98
C ASN A 142 2.57 -8.38 0.55
N ILE A 143 2.87 -8.36 -0.75
CA ILE A 143 4.19 -7.97 -1.26
C ILE A 143 4.46 -6.49 -0.92
N SER A 144 3.50 -5.61 -1.09
CA SER A 144 3.64 -4.19 -0.75
C SER A 144 4.01 -3.98 0.71
N TYR A 145 3.34 -4.67 1.63
CA TYR A 145 3.65 -4.58 3.06
C TYR A 145 4.93 -5.31 3.48
N GLY A 146 5.36 -6.33 2.73
CA GLY A 146 6.54 -7.12 3.07
C GLY A 146 7.85 -6.55 2.52
N VAL A 147 7.79 -5.73 1.46
CA VAL A 147 8.96 -5.12 0.80
C VAL A 147 9.14 -3.65 1.22
N GLY A 148 8.05 -2.93 1.44
CA GLY A 148 8.03 -1.51 1.85
C GLY A 148 8.03 -1.34 3.33
#